data_47b7fb010a94a999c02e5503b0451ad6
#
_entry.id   47b7fb010a94a999c02e5503b0451ad6
#
_cell.length_a   1.000
_cell.length_b   1.000
_cell.length_c   1.000
_cell.angle_alpha   90.00
_cell.angle_beta   90.00
_cell.angle_gamma   90.00
#
_symmetry.space_group_name_H-M   'P 1'
#
loop_
_entity.id
_entity.type
_entity.pdbx_description
1 polymer ?
#
loop_
_entity_poly.entity_id
_entity_poly.type
_entity_poly.pdbx_seq_one_letter_code
_entity_poly.pdbx_strand_id
1 'polypeptide(L)'
;MEQVGHLGKVLFVNDSKATNAEASAPALSSFPRIYWIAGGLPKDGGIEALSAYFPRVAKAYLIGEAAPQFAASIGTRAPFEIAGTLANAVEHAARDAASDGAGEPVVLLSPACASFDQFKNFEKRGDAFRDLVLAIPGIKPMGGSH
;
A
#
# COMPACT_ATOMS: atom_id res chain seq x y z
N MET A 1 9.66 -6.66 3.61
CA MET A 1 9.04 -6.39 2.29
C MET A 1 9.06 -7.65 1.44
N GLU A 2 7.92 -8.03 0.94
CA GLU A 2 7.79 -9.22 0.09
C GLU A 2 7.30 -8.82 -1.29
N GLN A 3 8.02 -9.20 -2.34
CA GLN A 3 7.54 -9.02 -3.71
C GLN A 3 6.57 -10.16 -4.00
N VAL A 4 5.30 -9.82 -4.19
CA VAL A 4 4.22 -10.81 -4.38
C VAL A 4 4.09 -11.24 -5.83
N GLY A 5 4.15 -10.29 -6.75
CA GLY A 5 3.98 -10.56 -8.15
C GLY A 5 4.10 -9.30 -8.98
N HIS A 6 3.96 -9.45 -10.28
CA HIS A 6 3.92 -8.30 -11.18
C HIS A 6 2.86 -8.48 -12.28
N LEU A 7 2.34 -7.35 -12.73
CA LEU A 7 1.40 -7.27 -13.84
C LEU A 7 1.98 -6.28 -14.84
N GLY A 8 2.53 -6.78 -15.93
CA GLY A 8 3.31 -5.93 -16.83
C GLY A 8 4.46 -5.27 -16.09
N LYS A 9 4.51 -3.94 -16.09
CA LYS A 9 5.54 -3.16 -15.37
C LYS A 9 5.21 -2.93 -13.90
N VAL A 10 4.00 -3.28 -13.46
CA VAL A 10 3.56 -3.01 -12.09
C VAL A 10 4.04 -4.10 -11.16
N LEU A 11 4.83 -3.72 -10.14
CA LEU A 11 5.28 -4.63 -9.10
C LEU A 11 4.36 -4.48 -7.88
N PHE A 12 3.98 -5.60 -7.26
CA PHE A 12 3.16 -5.61 -6.05
C PHE A 12 4.02 -6.05 -4.86
N VAL A 13 4.07 -5.21 -3.83
CA VAL A 13 4.94 -5.43 -2.66
C VAL A 13 4.10 -5.45 -1.38
N ASN A 14 4.30 -6.49 -0.58
CA ASN A 14 3.64 -6.70 0.71
C ASN A 14 4.57 -6.26 1.83
N ASP A 15 4.22 -5.19 2.51
CA ASP A 15 4.91 -4.69 3.70
C ASP A 15 3.93 -4.56 4.87
N SER A 16 3.01 -5.53 4.99
CA SER A 16 1.98 -5.54 6.05
C SER A 16 2.58 -5.52 7.46
N LYS A 17 3.83 -5.96 7.59
CA LYS A 17 4.56 -5.94 8.85
C LYS A 17 4.83 -4.51 9.36
N ALA A 18 4.77 -3.51 8.46
CA ALA A 18 4.98 -2.11 8.83
C ALA A 18 3.75 -1.56 9.58
N THR A 19 3.76 -1.68 10.90
CA THR A 19 2.61 -1.34 11.75
C THR A 19 2.72 0.06 12.38
N ASN A 20 3.72 0.85 11.98
CA ASN A 20 3.85 2.25 12.37
C ASN A 20 4.60 3.01 11.26
N ALA A 21 4.65 4.34 11.37
CA ALA A 21 5.26 5.18 10.35
C ALA A 21 6.75 4.85 10.14
N GLU A 22 7.51 4.70 11.22
CA GLU A 22 8.93 4.41 11.12
C GLU A 22 9.20 3.12 10.37
N ALA A 23 8.36 2.09 10.59
CA ALA A 23 8.48 0.81 9.91
C ALA A 23 8.16 0.89 8.42
N SER A 24 7.32 1.85 8.01
CA SER A 24 6.99 2.06 6.59
C SER A 24 8.06 2.85 5.82
N ALA A 25 8.89 3.60 6.49
CA ALA A 25 9.88 4.45 5.84
C ALA A 25 10.83 3.69 4.89
N PRO A 26 11.38 2.52 5.26
CA PRO A 26 12.25 1.78 4.34
C PRO A 26 11.58 1.42 3.02
N ALA A 27 10.31 1.00 3.05
CA ALA A 27 9.59 0.65 1.84
C ALA A 27 9.35 1.88 0.97
N LEU A 28 8.89 2.98 1.58
CA LEU A 28 8.63 4.21 0.84
C LEU A 28 9.90 4.82 0.24
N SER A 29 11.04 4.60 0.87
CA SER A 29 12.33 5.10 0.35
C SER A 29 12.92 4.20 -0.73
N SER A 30 12.39 2.97 -0.91
CA SER A 30 12.95 1.98 -1.81
C SER A 30 12.47 2.12 -3.25
N PHE A 31 11.36 2.81 -3.49
CA PHE A 31 10.74 2.87 -4.81
C PHE A 31 10.49 4.32 -5.22
N PRO A 32 10.71 4.67 -6.50
CA PRO A 32 10.56 6.07 -6.94
C PRO A 32 9.11 6.46 -7.28
N ARG A 33 8.23 5.49 -7.56
CA ARG A 33 6.85 5.77 -7.95
C ARG A 33 5.91 4.76 -7.33
N ILE A 34 5.12 5.22 -6.35
CA ILE A 34 4.38 4.34 -5.44
C ILE A 34 2.89 4.61 -5.51
N TYR A 35 2.11 3.54 -5.69
CA TYR A 35 0.67 3.50 -5.42
C TYR A 35 0.52 2.87 -4.04
N TRP A 36 0.30 3.70 -3.05
CA TRP A 36 0.50 3.38 -1.64
C TRP A 36 -0.81 3.02 -0.95
N ILE A 37 -0.90 1.80 -0.42
CA ILE A 37 -2.03 1.38 0.41
C ILE A 37 -1.62 1.54 1.86
N ALA A 38 -2.33 2.42 2.59
CA ALA A 38 -2.03 2.76 3.97
C ALA A 38 -3.30 2.85 4.78
N GLY A 39 -3.18 2.59 6.09
CA GLY A 39 -4.29 2.69 7.00
C GLY A 39 -4.45 1.45 7.85
N GLY A 40 -5.49 1.45 8.65
CA GLY A 40 -5.77 0.42 9.63
C GLY A 40 -6.14 1.07 10.96
N LEU A 41 -5.73 0.47 12.06
CA LEU A 41 -5.94 1.02 13.39
C LEU A 41 -4.90 2.11 13.66
N PRO A 42 -5.32 3.37 13.93
CA PRO A 42 -4.37 4.48 14.07
C PRO A 42 -3.37 4.29 15.20
N LYS A 43 -2.15 4.75 14.96
CA LYS A 43 -1.08 4.83 15.95
C LYS A 43 -0.78 6.30 16.28
N ASP A 44 -0.22 6.54 17.45
CA ASP A 44 0.22 7.87 17.84
C ASP A 44 1.23 8.41 16.82
N GLY A 45 1.11 9.69 16.48
CA GLY A 45 2.00 10.34 15.53
C GLY A 45 1.58 10.23 14.07
N GLY A 46 0.69 9.31 13.73
CA GLY A 46 0.19 9.15 12.36
C GLY A 46 1.29 8.93 11.35
N ILE A 47 1.22 9.65 10.21
CA ILE A 47 2.15 9.48 9.09
C ILE A 47 2.95 10.74 8.75
N GLU A 48 2.90 11.77 9.58
CA GLU A 48 3.61 13.02 9.26
C GLU A 48 5.12 12.80 9.13
N ALA A 49 5.68 11.83 9.86
CA ALA A 49 7.09 11.46 9.76
C ALA A 49 7.47 10.92 8.37
N LEU A 50 6.48 10.55 7.55
CA LEU A 50 6.70 10.03 6.21
C LEU A 50 6.59 11.11 5.13
N SER A 51 6.36 12.36 5.51
CA SER A 51 6.08 13.44 4.55
C SER A 51 7.19 13.63 3.52
N ALA A 52 8.44 13.34 3.87
CA ALA A 52 9.56 13.45 2.92
C ALA A 52 9.41 12.49 1.72
N TYR A 53 8.63 11.43 1.87
CA TYR A 53 8.42 10.44 0.80
C TYR A 53 7.15 10.71 -0.02
N PHE A 54 6.30 11.65 0.39
CA PHE A 54 5.06 11.95 -0.33
C PHE A 54 5.29 12.29 -1.81
N PRO A 55 6.38 12.97 -2.21
CA PRO A 55 6.63 13.20 -3.64
C PRO A 55 6.78 11.93 -4.49
N ARG A 56 7.10 10.79 -3.87
CA ARG A 56 7.19 9.50 -4.56
C ARG A 56 5.84 8.81 -4.71
N VAL A 57 4.82 9.30 -3.99
CA VAL A 57 3.49 8.69 -3.98
C VAL A 57 2.68 9.23 -5.15
N ALA A 58 2.42 8.37 -6.13
CA ALA A 58 1.57 8.71 -7.26
C ALA A 58 0.13 8.84 -6.82
N LYS A 59 -0.32 7.96 -5.92
CA LYS A 59 -1.63 8.03 -5.28
C LYS A 59 -1.63 7.16 -4.03
N ALA A 60 -2.33 7.60 -3.00
CA ALA A 60 -2.54 6.82 -1.78
C ALA A 60 -3.98 6.29 -1.72
N TYR A 61 -4.13 5.07 -1.20
CA TYR A 61 -5.42 4.40 -1.05
C TYR A 61 -5.57 4.10 0.44
N LEU A 62 -6.47 4.83 1.09
CA LEU A 62 -6.56 4.84 2.55
C LEU A 62 -7.66 3.91 3.02
N ILE A 63 -7.32 3.05 3.98
CA ILE A 63 -8.21 2.01 4.48
C ILE A 63 -8.38 2.11 5.99
N GLY A 64 -9.46 1.48 6.50
CA GLY A 64 -9.68 1.33 7.92
C GLY A 64 -9.96 2.62 8.66
N GLU A 65 -9.82 2.55 9.99
CA GLU A 65 -10.16 3.67 10.87
C GLU A 65 -9.25 4.88 10.69
N ALA A 66 -8.00 4.68 10.30
CA ALA A 66 -7.03 5.77 10.15
C ALA A 66 -7.24 6.58 8.86
N ALA A 67 -8.11 6.14 7.95
CA ALA A 67 -8.24 6.79 6.64
C ALA A 67 -8.52 8.30 6.73
N PRO A 68 -9.46 8.79 7.54
CA PRO A 68 -9.69 10.24 7.63
C PRO A 68 -8.49 11.01 8.17
N GLN A 69 -7.79 10.45 9.16
CA GLN A 69 -6.59 11.07 9.75
C GLN A 69 -5.48 11.15 8.73
N PHE A 70 -5.25 10.09 7.97
CA PHE A 70 -4.22 10.05 6.95
C PHE A 70 -4.54 11.00 5.80
N ALA A 71 -5.82 11.07 5.41
CA ALA A 71 -6.27 12.03 4.39
C ALA A 71 -5.94 13.46 4.81
N ALA A 72 -6.19 13.81 6.06
CA ALA A 72 -5.88 15.13 6.59
C ALA A 72 -4.36 15.40 6.58
N SER A 73 -3.55 14.40 6.94
CA SER A 73 -2.09 14.53 6.93
C SER A 73 -1.53 14.71 5.52
N ILE A 74 -2.04 13.96 4.55
CA ILE A 74 -1.58 14.07 3.17
C ILE A 74 -2.01 15.40 2.57
N GLY A 75 -3.26 15.81 2.79
CA GLY A 75 -3.78 17.06 2.29
C GLY A 75 -3.62 17.18 0.77
N THR A 76 -2.88 18.19 0.32
CA THR A 76 -2.61 18.42 -1.10
C THR A 76 -1.24 17.93 -1.55
N ARG A 77 -0.49 17.27 -0.66
CA ARG A 77 0.89 16.87 -0.94
C ARG A 77 1.00 15.63 -1.84
N ALA A 78 -0.07 14.87 -1.95
CA ALA A 78 -0.17 13.74 -2.87
C ALA A 78 -1.65 13.46 -3.18
N PRO A 79 -1.97 12.87 -4.33
CA PRO A 79 -3.33 12.39 -4.59
C PRO A 79 -3.69 11.26 -3.65
N PHE A 80 -4.95 11.17 -3.26
CA PHE A 80 -5.43 10.04 -2.47
C PHE A 80 -6.91 9.78 -2.68
N GLU A 81 -7.35 8.60 -2.27
CA GLU A 81 -8.77 8.27 -2.13
C GLU A 81 -8.97 7.49 -0.82
N ILE A 82 -10.17 7.56 -0.27
CA ILE A 82 -10.55 6.71 0.85
C ILE A 82 -11.19 5.45 0.27
N ALA A 83 -10.40 4.38 0.21
CA ALA A 83 -10.84 3.11 -0.39
C ALA A 83 -11.66 2.26 0.60
N GLY A 84 -11.45 2.46 1.89
CA GLY A 84 -12.19 1.81 2.95
C GLY A 84 -11.67 0.41 3.30
N THR A 85 -11.58 -0.48 2.33
CA THR A 85 -11.14 -1.86 2.53
C THR A 85 -9.90 -2.17 1.72
N LEU A 86 -9.17 -3.21 2.16
CA LEU A 86 -7.99 -3.69 1.42
C LEU A 86 -8.37 -4.16 0.02
N ALA A 87 -9.51 -4.85 -0.13
CA ALA A 87 -9.95 -5.34 -1.44
C ALA A 87 -10.16 -4.19 -2.42
N ASN A 88 -10.85 -3.13 -2.01
CA ASN A 88 -11.05 -1.94 -2.85
C ASN A 88 -9.71 -1.26 -3.18
N ALA A 89 -8.85 -1.15 -2.20
CA ALA A 89 -7.54 -0.50 -2.38
C ALA A 89 -6.69 -1.26 -3.41
N VAL A 90 -6.63 -2.58 -3.32
CA VAL A 90 -5.86 -3.39 -4.29
C VAL A 90 -6.45 -3.26 -5.69
N GLU A 91 -7.77 -3.36 -5.83
CA GLU A 91 -8.43 -3.24 -7.13
C GLU A 91 -8.16 -1.88 -7.78
N HIS A 92 -8.36 -0.81 -7.02
CA HIS A 92 -8.18 0.55 -7.54
C HIS A 92 -6.71 0.85 -7.84
N ALA A 93 -5.80 0.46 -6.95
CA ALA A 93 -4.38 0.68 -7.14
C ALA A 93 -3.84 -0.09 -8.34
N ALA A 94 -4.26 -1.34 -8.52
CA ALA A 94 -3.86 -2.14 -9.67
C ALA A 94 -4.33 -1.51 -10.98
N ARG A 95 -5.59 -1.04 -11.02
CA ARG A 95 -6.15 -0.38 -12.19
C ARG A 95 -5.38 0.90 -12.53
N ASP A 96 -5.15 1.74 -11.52
CA ASP A 96 -4.49 3.03 -11.73
C ASP A 96 -3.03 2.84 -12.12
N ALA A 97 -2.33 1.92 -11.47
CA ALA A 97 -0.94 1.63 -11.79
C ALA A 97 -0.78 1.02 -13.19
N ALA A 98 -1.70 0.16 -13.60
CA ALA A 98 -1.68 -0.43 -14.94
C ALA A 98 -1.86 0.63 -16.04
N SER A 99 -2.58 1.71 -15.73
CA SER A 99 -2.81 2.82 -16.65
C SER A 99 -1.69 3.84 -16.64
N ASP A 100 -0.70 3.67 -15.75
CA ASP A 100 0.39 4.62 -15.58
C ASP A 100 1.40 4.43 -16.71
N GLY A 101 1.60 5.46 -17.51
CA GLY A 101 2.55 5.43 -18.61
C GLY A 101 3.98 5.80 -18.20
N ALA A 102 4.22 6.13 -16.95
CA ALA A 102 5.50 6.63 -16.49
C ALA A 102 6.22 5.61 -15.60
N GLY A 103 7.46 5.28 -15.96
CA GLY A 103 8.36 4.50 -15.12
C GLY A 103 7.90 3.09 -14.81
N GLU A 104 8.25 2.63 -13.63
CA GLU A 104 7.93 1.30 -13.12
C GLU A 104 7.15 1.46 -11.81
N PRO A 105 5.82 1.55 -11.88
CA PRO A 105 5.01 1.77 -10.68
C PRO A 105 5.00 0.55 -9.77
N VAL A 106 4.93 0.82 -8.47
CA VAL A 106 4.85 -0.21 -7.43
C VAL A 106 3.54 -0.01 -6.67
N VAL A 107 2.73 -1.06 -6.58
CA VAL A 107 1.60 -1.10 -5.66
C VAL A 107 2.13 -1.64 -4.35
N LEU A 108 2.17 -0.79 -3.34
CA LEU A 108 2.81 -1.09 -2.06
C LEU A 108 1.79 -1.07 -0.92
N LEU A 109 1.62 -2.22 -0.27
CA LEU A 109 0.95 -2.27 1.02
C LEU A 109 2.00 -2.00 2.09
N SER A 110 2.02 -0.79 2.63
CA SER A 110 2.85 -0.42 3.78
C SER A 110 1.99 0.43 4.70
N PRO A 111 1.22 -0.22 5.59
CA PRO A 111 0.05 0.40 6.21
C PRO A 111 0.35 1.50 7.22
N ALA A 112 1.53 1.49 7.85
CA ALA A 112 1.88 2.40 8.94
C ALA A 112 0.91 2.31 10.13
N CYS A 113 0.15 1.24 10.22
CA CYS A 113 -0.89 1.01 11.23
C CYS A 113 -0.95 -0.46 11.61
N ALA A 114 -1.45 -0.73 12.81
CA ALA A 114 -1.85 -2.07 13.20
C ALA A 114 -3.08 -2.49 12.39
N SER A 115 -3.34 -3.80 12.34
CA SER A 115 -4.38 -4.38 11.48
C SER A 115 -5.69 -4.70 12.19
N PHE A 116 -5.75 -4.52 13.51
CA PHE A 116 -6.80 -5.09 14.36
C PHE A 116 -8.21 -4.54 14.10
N ASP A 117 -8.36 -3.46 13.36
CA ASP A 117 -9.66 -2.94 12.97
C ASP A 117 -10.34 -3.79 11.87
N GLN A 118 -9.57 -4.45 11.01
CA GLN A 118 -10.10 -5.23 9.89
C GLN A 118 -9.56 -6.66 9.82
N PHE A 119 -8.45 -6.95 10.49
CA PHE A 119 -7.80 -8.25 10.44
C PHE A 119 -7.35 -8.68 11.84
N LYS A 120 -7.24 -9.98 12.05
CA LYS A 120 -6.84 -10.54 13.32
C LYS A 120 -5.41 -10.11 13.72
N ASN A 121 -4.52 -10.01 12.74
CA ASN A 121 -3.14 -9.59 12.93
C ASN A 121 -2.55 -9.12 11.60
N PHE A 122 -1.31 -8.62 11.62
CA PHE A 122 -0.68 -8.11 10.38
C PHE A 122 -0.36 -9.24 9.39
N GLU A 123 -0.13 -10.46 9.85
CA GLU A 123 0.10 -11.61 8.98
C GLU A 123 -1.16 -11.92 8.17
N LYS A 124 -2.33 -11.88 8.79
CA LYS A 124 -3.61 -12.09 8.10
C LYS A 124 -3.89 -10.98 7.08
N ARG A 125 -3.54 -9.75 7.40
CA ARG A 125 -3.64 -8.65 6.44
C ARG A 125 -2.70 -8.87 5.26
N GLY A 126 -1.47 -9.30 5.52
CA GLY A 126 -0.51 -9.64 4.48
C GLY A 126 -0.96 -10.80 3.60
N ASP A 127 -1.54 -11.84 4.23
CA ASP A 127 -2.09 -12.98 3.49
C ASP A 127 -3.24 -12.54 2.58
N ALA A 128 -4.13 -11.68 3.09
CA ALA A 128 -5.25 -11.16 2.31
C ALA A 128 -4.75 -10.35 1.11
N PHE A 129 -3.73 -9.51 1.30
CA PHE A 129 -3.12 -8.75 0.22
C PHE A 129 -2.55 -9.69 -0.85
N ARG A 130 -1.80 -10.68 -0.42
CA ARG A 130 -1.20 -11.67 -1.33
C ARG A 130 -2.29 -12.38 -2.14
N ASP A 131 -3.35 -12.84 -1.48
CA ASP A 131 -4.45 -13.52 -2.14
C ASP A 131 -5.16 -12.62 -3.15
N LEU A 132 -5.41 -11.37 -2.79
CA LEU A 132 -6.03 -10.40 -3.69
C LEU A 132 -5.16 -10.13 -4.92
N VAL A 133 -3.85 -9.97 -4.73
CA VAL A 133 -2.91 -9.73 -5.82
C VAL A 133 -2.86 -10.94 -6.75
N LEU A 134 -2.73 -12.14 -6.18
CA LEU A 134 -2.61 -13.36 -6.97
C LEU A 134 -3.91 -13.72 -7.72
N ALA A 135 -5.03 -13.13 -7.34
CA ALA A 135 -6.30 -13.31 -8.05
C ALA A 135 -6.45 -12.35 -9.24
N ILE A 136 -5.56 -11.38 -9.42
CA ILE A 136 -5.66 -10.44 -10.54
C ILE A 136 -5.40 -11.18 -11.86
N PRO A 137 -6.29 -11.04 -12.87
CA PRO A 137 -6.04 -11.65 -14.17
C PRO A 137 -4.73 -11.19 -14.80
N GLY A 138 -3.91 -12.12 -15.22
CA GLY A 138 -2.63 -11.83 -15.86
C GLY A 138 -1.46 -11.63 -14.91
N ILE A 139 -1.69 -11.69 -13.59
CA ILE A 139 -0.62 -11.55 -12.61
C ILE A 139 0.41 -12.67 -12.76
N LYS A 140 1.69 -12.33 -12.60
CA LYS A 140 2.78 -13.31 -12.58
C LYS A 140 3.38 -13.33 -11.17
N PRO A 141 3.24 -14.44 -10.44
CA PRO A 141 3.79 -14.54 -9.09
C PRO A 141 5.31 -14.41 -9.09
N MET A 142 5.84 -13.76 -8.04
CA MET A 142 7.28 -13.61 -7.85
C MET A 142 7.80 -14.72 -6.96
N GLY A 143 8.88 -15.39 -7.40
CA GLY A 143 9.56 -16.37 -6.56
C GLY A 143 8.71 -17.54 -6.10
N GLY A 144 7.48 -17.63 -6.56
CA GLY A 144 6.51 -18.62 -6.08
C GLY A 144 6.69 -20.00 -6.66
N SER A 145 7.68 -20.16 -7.49
CA SER A 145 7.96 -21.43 -8.15
C SER A 145 8.52 -22.49 -7.22
N HIS A 146 8.88 -22.11 -6.04
CA HIS A 146 9.48 -23.03 -5.09
C HIS A 146 8.59 -23.40 -3.96
#